data_9938be3875d23b6192d7ef6f6314b52d
#
_entry.id   9938be3875d23b6192d7ef6f6314b52d
#
_cell.length_a   1.000
_cell.length_b   1.000
_cell.length_c   1.000
_cell.angle_alpha   90.00
_cell.angle_beta   90.00
_cell.angle_gamma   90.00
#
_symmetry.space_group_name_H-M   'P 1'
#
loop_
_entity.id
_entity.type
_entity.pdbx_description
1 polymer ?
#
loop_
_entity_poly.entity_id
_entity_poly.type
_entity_poly.pdbx_seq_one_letter_code
_entity_poly.pdbx_strand_id
1 'polypeptide(L)'
;FSAQRLVADWFLTARDNVFMGCILAGIPHREAKIMTESALNRVGLIDKADCQLDTVSGGQQQRIQIARSIVHGPQLYILDEPTTGLDAQYAENLFSFLETERRRGKTIIVSSHDLYLLEKYCTKLIYLENGKLNYFGDLNNFLDKNTPVLRYHIHLKEKYRPNDDISASYFIRTPAAGKDLNCIEIELKKGCSLSAALAEIAQKNDIQNIKNLAENGLRSFFTSGTEE
;
A
#
# COMPACT_ATOMS: atom_id res chain seq x y z
N PHE A 1 -11.60 16.23 5.60
CA PHE A 1 -11.92 15.48 4.39
C PHE A 1 -11.10 15.98 3.20
N SER A 2 -10.51 15.08 2.44
CA SER A 2 -9.87 15.36 1.15
C SER A 2 -10.56 14.52 0.08
N ALA A 3 -11.21 15.18 -0.88
CA ALA A 3 -11.82 14.51 -2.02
C ALA A 3 -10.77 14.15 -3.08
N GLN A 4 -11.07 13.16 -3.93
CA GLN A 4 -10.25 12.80 -5.09
C GLN A 4 -10.12 13.98 -6.08
N ARG A 5 -11.23 14.72 -6.28
CA ARG A 5 -11.19 15.92 -7.12
C ARG A 5 -10.62 17.10 -6.35
N LEU A 6 -9.86 17.93 -7.05
CA LEU A 6 -9.29 19.15 -6.46
C LEU A 6 -10.42 20.11 -6.03
N VAL A 7 -10.43 20.44 -4.74
CA VAL A 7 -11.40 21.36 -4.09
C VAL A 7 -10.72 22.68 -3.69
N ALA A 8 -9.45 22.85 -4.02
CA ALA A 8 -8.69 24.06 -3.73
C ALA A 8 -9.09 25.20 -4.68
N ASP A 9 -8.97 26.44 -4.20
CA ASP A 9 -9.32 27.62 -4.98
C ASP A 9 -8.20 28.00 -5.94
N TRP A 10 -8.50 28.04 -7.24
CA TRP A 10 -7.57 28.30 -8.32
C TRP A 10 -6.98 29.73 -8.31
N PHE A 11 -7.72 30.68 -7.77
CA PHE A 11 -7.34 32.09 -7.73
C PHE A 11 -6.52 32.47 -6.49
N LEU A 12 -6.40 31.55 -5.55
CA LEU A 12 -5.60 31.72 -4.33
C LEU A 12 -4.20 31.15 -4.51
N THR A 13 -3.27 31.67 -3.72
CA THR A 13 -1.93 31.10 -3.64
C THR A 13 -1.94 29.74 -2.92
N ALA A 14 -0.86 28.98 -3.04
CA ALA A 14 -0.69 27.74 -2.28
C ALA A 14 -0.80 27.99 -0.77
N ARG A 15 -0.21 29.08 -0.28
CA ARG A 15 -0.29 29.55 1.12
C ARG A 15 -1.71 29.81 1.54
N ASP A 16 -2.46 30.60 0.76
CA ASP A 16 -3.83 31.00 1.11
C ASP A 16 -4.77 29.80 1.12
N ASN A 17 -4.59 28.85 0.18
CA ASN A 17 -5.35 27.63 0.16
C ASN A 17 -5.17 26.80 1.45
N VAL A 18 -3.92 26.61 1.91
CA VAL A 18 -3.64 25.86 3.14
C VAL A 18 -4.10 26.65 4.37
N PHE A 19 -3.90 27.97 4.37
CA PHE A 19 -4.33 28.87 5.44
C PHE A 19 -5.86 28.83 5.65
N MET A 20 -6.63 28.79 4.56
CA MET A 20 -8.09 28.64 4.63
C MET A 20 -8.51 27.35 5.34
N GLY A 21 -7.73 26.27 5.25
CA GLY A 21 -7.95 25.03 6.01
C GLY A 21 -7.93 25.26 7.52
N CYS A 22 -7.04 26.12 8.01
CA CYS A 22 -6.97 26.52 9.42
C CYS A 22 -8.15 27.41 9.81
N ILE A 23 -8.46 28.43 9.00
CA ILE A 23 -9.53 29.40 9.28
C ILE A 23 -10.90 28.71 9.35
N LEU A 24 -11.18 27.82 8.41
CA LEU A 24 -12.42 27.03 8.39
C LEU A 24 -12.55 26.10 9.61
N ALA A 25 -11.42 25.69 10.19
CA ALA A 25 -11.40 24.91 11.43
C ALA A 25 -11.47 25.77 12.70
N GLY A 26 -11.61 27.09 12.58
CA GLY A 26 -11.71 28.02 13.71
C GLY A 26 -10.37 28.34 14.40
N ILE A 27 -9.23 28.07 13.76
CA ILE A 27 -7.91 28.33 14.31
C ILE A 27 -7.62 29.84 14.26
N PRO A 28 -7.12 30.47 15.36
CA PRO A 28 -6.77 31.88 15.38
C PRO A 28 -5.74 32.23 14.31
N HIS A 29 -5.90 33.38 13.67
CA HIS A 29 -5.08 33.84 12.54
C HIS A 29 -3.57 33.77 12.78
N ARG A 30 -3.09 34.10 13.99
CA ARG A 30 -1.66 34.03 14.33
C ARG A 30 -1.13 32.61 14.32
N GLU A 31 -1.89 31.67 14.88
CA GLU A 31 -1.55 30.26 14.91
C GLU A 31 -1.70 29.63 13.52
N ALA A 32 -2.75 29.97 12.79
CA ALA A 32 -2.99 29.51 11.42
C ALA A 32 -1.81 29.81 10.49
N LYS A 33 -1.14 30.97 10.62
CA LYS A 33 0.06 31.30 9.85
C LYS A 33 1.19 30.30 10.10
N ILE A 34 1.49 29.99 11.35
CA ILE A 34 2.57 29.08 11.74
C ILE A 34 2.26 27.65 11.22
N MET A 35 1.03 27.22 11.40
CA MET A 35 0.60 25.90 10.95
C MET A 35 0.65 25.76 9.42
N THR A 36 0.27 26.81 8.70
CA THR A 36 0.34 26.87 7.23
C THR A 36 1.77 26.69 6.73
N GLU A 37 2.73 27.45 7.28
CA GLU A 37 4.14 27.33 6.92
C GLU A 37 4.67 25.92 7.19
N SER A 38 4.34 25.36 8.36
CA SER A 38 4.72 24.01 8.72
C SER A 38 4.11 22.95 7.75
N ALA A 39 2.85 23.13 7.36
CA ALA A 39 2.18 22.22 6.44
C ALA A 39 2.79 22.29 5.04
N LEU A 40 3.06 23.49 4.50
CA LEU A 40 3.70 23.69 3.21
C LEU A 40 5.12 23.11 3.18
N ASN A 41 5.88 23.31 4.26
CA ASN A 41 7.21 22.72 4.38
C ASN A 41 7.16 21.18 4.39
N ARG A 42 6.20 20.60 5.08
CA ARG A 42 5.98 19.15 5.14
C ARG A 42 5.69 18.52 3.78
N VAL A 43 4.92 19.20 2.94
CA VAL A 43 4.65 18.75 1.57
C VAL A 43 5.67 19.22 0.54
N GLY A 44 6.78 19.84 0.98
CA GLY A 44 7.88 20.29 0.14
C GLY A 44 7.49 21.39 -0.85
N LEU A 45 6.62 22.32 -0.45
CA LEU A 45 6.10 23.39 -1.31
C LEU A 45 6.24 24.78 -0.69
N ILE A 46 7.13 24.95 0.28
CA ILE A 46 7.35 26.25 0.91
C ILE A 46 7.91 27.28 -0.07
N ASP A 47 8.75 26.86 -1.01
CA ASP A 47 9.31 27.67 -2.11
C ASP A 47 8.24 28.08 -3.14
N LYS A 48 7.09 27.41 -3.17
CA LYS A 48 5.93 27.68 -4.03
C LYS A 48 4.75 28.31 -3.27
N ALA A 49 4.96 28.68 -2.02
CA ALA A 49 3.89 29.18 -1.13
C ALA A 49 3.09 30.33 -1.75
N ASP A 50 3.77 31.25 -2.44
CA ASP A 50 3.16 32.46 -3.01
C ASP A 50 2.79 32.31 -4.50
N CYS A 51 2.93 31.11 -5.08
CA CYS A 51 2.47 30.80 -6.42
C CYS A 51 0.96 30.56 -6.42
N GLN A 52 0.28 31.03 -7.46
CA GLN A 52 -1.13 30.71 -7.69
C GLN A 52 -1.31 29.22 -8.01
N LEU A 53 -2.44 28.64 -7.63
CA LEU A 53 -2.67 27.22 -7.74
C LEU A 53 -2.67 26.71 -9.20
N ASP A 54 -3.11 27.53 -10.14
CA ASP A 54 -3.12 27.22 -11.58
C ASP A 54 -1.73 27.18 -12.21
N THR A 55 -0.72 27.78 -11.55
CA THR A 55 0.67 27.84 -12.07
C THR A 55 1.54 26.67 -11.62
N VAL A 56 1.03 25.80 -10.71
CA VAL A 56 1.77 24.64 -10.19
C VAL A 56 1.27 23.35 -10.84
N SER A 57 2.13 22.30 -10.84
CA SER A 57 1.78 21.02 -11.46
C SER A 57 0.64 20.30 -10.72
N GLY A 58 -0.06 19.36 -11.39
CA GLY A 58 -1.15 18.59 -10.80
C GLY A 58 -0.77 17.86 -9.51
N GLY A 59 0.42 17.26 -9.45
CA GLY A 59 0.93 16.63 -8.22
C GLY A 59 1.22 17.65 -7.11
N GLN A 60 1.64 18.88 -7.45
CA GLN A 60 1.79 19.96 -6.48
C GLN A 60 0.43 20.45 -5.98
N GLN A 61 -0.56 20.59 -6.84
CA GLN A 61 -1.94 20.91 -6.48
C GLN A 61 -2.52 19.88 -5.51
N GLN A 62 -2.32 18.60 -5.79
CA GLN A 62 -2.75 17.51 -4.90
C GLN A 62 -2.09 17.61 -3.54
N ARG A 63 -0.78 17.90 -3.47
CA ARG A 63 -0.07 18.11 -2.20
C ARG A 63 -0.60 19.32 -1.43
N ILE A 64 -0.95 20.41 -2.10
CA ILE A 64 -1.57 21.60 -1.47
C ILE A 64 -2.95 21.23 -0.90
N GLN A 65 -3.77 20.51 -1.65
CA GLN A 65 -5.09 20.05 -1.18
C GLN A 65 -4.98 19.16 0.07
N ILE A 66 -4.04 18.23 0.08
CA ILE A 66 -3.77 17.37 1.25
C ILE A 66 -3.35 18.25 2.42
N ALA A 67 -2.37 19.16 2.23
CA ALA A 67 -1.91 20.06 3.28
C ALA A 67 -3.07 20.86 3.88
N ARG A 68 -3.95 21.44 3.03
CA ARG A 68 -5.17 22.14 3.45
C ARG A 68 -6.08 21.29 4.32
N SER A 69 -6.27 20.02 3.97
CA SER A 69 -7.19 19.12 4.67
C SER A 69 -6.65 18.61 6.02
N ILE A 70 -5.32 18.60 6.20
CA ILE A 70 -4.67 18.05 7.40
C ILE A 70 -4.07 19.10 8.33
N VAL A 71 -3.89 20.35 7.85
CA VAL A 71 -3.16 21.41 8.57
C VAL A 71 -3.68 21.65 9.98
N HIS A 72 -5.00 21.59 10.19
CA HIS A 72 -5.66 21.82 11.48
C HIS A 72 -5.62 20.61 12.44
N GLY A 73 -4.92 19.52 12.06
CA GLY A 73 -4.72 18.35 12.91
C GLY A 73 -5.99 17.64 13.36
N PRO A 74 -6.92 17.26 12.45
CA PRO A 74 -8.23 16.71 12.81
C PRO A 74 -8.12 15.42 13.62
N GLN A 75 -9.19 15.05 14.35
CA GLN A 75 -9.29 13.75 15.03
C GLN A 75 -9.67 12.61 14.06
N LEU A 76 -10.37 12.96 12.97
CA LEU A 76 -10.77 12.03 11.91
C LEU A 76 -10.27 12.55 10.56
N TYR A 77 -9.46 11.74 9.89
CA TYR A 77 -9.04 11.96 8.51
C TYR A 77 -9.88 11.07 7.60
N ILE A 78 -10.49 11.65 6.58
CA ILE A 78 -11.15 10.93 5.48
C ILE A 78 -10.50 11.40 4.20
N LEU A 79 -9.76 10.52 3.54
CA LEU A 79 -8.95 10.83 2.38
C LEU A 79 -9.34 9.90 1.23
N ASP A 80 -9.85 10.48 0.15
CA ASP A 80 -10.28 9.73 -1.03
C ASP A 80 -9.20 9.83 -2.11
N GLU A 81 -8.58 8.68 -2.43
CA GLU A 81 -7.48 8.54 -3.39
C GLU A 81 -6.39 9.62 -3.26
N PRO A 82 -5.84 9.85 -2.05
CA PRO A 82 -4.96 11.00 -1.81
C PRO A 82 -3.60 10.90 -2.53
N THR A 83 -3.23 9.72 -3.01
CA THR A 83 -1.95 9.49 -3.70
C THR A 83 -2.04 9.68 -5.21
N THR A 84 -3.22 9.89 -5.77
CA THR A 84 -3.40 10.10 -7.21
C THR A 84 -2.59 11.31 -7.69
N GLY A 85 -1.74 11.09 -8.69
CA GLY A 85 -0.87 12.13 -9.27
C GLY A 85 0.37 12.47 -8.43
N LEU A 86 0.61 11.77 -7.31
CA LEU A 86 1.86 11.88 -6.54
C LEU A 86 2.90 10.88 -7.07
N ASP A 87 4.17 11.24 -6.96
CA ASP A 87 5.24 10.27 -7.12
C ASP A 87 5.32 9.32 -5.89
N ALA A 88 6.00 8.18 -6.08
CA ALA A 88 6.08 7.14 -5.06
C ALA A 88 6.65 7.62 -3.71
N GLN A 89 7.62 8.54 -3.74
CA GLN A 89 8.24 9.05 -2.51
C GLN A 89 7.27 9.92 -1.70
N TYR A 90 6.49 10.78 -2.37
CA TYR A 90 5.49 11.60 -1.68
C TYR A 90 4.30 10.77 -1.21
N ALA A 91 3.88 9.77 -1.96
CA ALA A 91 2.84 8.82 -1.53
C ALA A 91 3.26 8.09 -0.24
N GLU A 92 4.49 7.57 -0.21
CA GLU A 92 5.08 6.92 0.97
C GLU A 92 5.17 7.87 2.18
N ASN A 93 5.64 9.10 1.96
CA ASN A 93 5.74 10.11 3.03
C ASN A 93 4.37 10.47 3.61
N LEU A 94 3.33 10.56 2.76
CA LEU A 94 1.95 10.79 3.22
C LEU A 94 1.46 9.65 4.12
N PHE A 95 1.60 8.41 3.71
CA PHE A 95 1.16 7.26 4.50
C PHE A 95 1.95 7.13 5.81
N SER A 96 3.25 7.38 5.81
CA SER A 96 4.08 7.44 7.01
C SER A 96 3.62 8.52 7.99
N PHE A 97 3.24 9.70 7.48
CA PHE A 97 2.64 10.76 8.29
C PHE A 97 1.30 10.31 8.89
N LEU A 98 0.41 9.72 8.08
CA LEU A 98 -0.89 9.23 8.55
C LEU A 98 -0.74 8.15 9.63
N GLU A 99 0.23 7.26 9.50
CA GLU A 99 0.57 6.26 10.52
C GLU A 99 1.04 6.92 11.82
N THR A 100 1.84 8.00 11.73
CA THR A 100 2.23 8.77 12.91
C THR A 100 1.03 9.40 13.61
N GLU A 101 0.08 9.95 12.86
CA GLU A 101 -1.15 10.51 13.41
C GLU A 101 -2.06 9.43 14.03
N ARG A 102 -2.14 8.26 13.41
CA ARG A 102 -2.84 7.10 13.96
C ARG A 102 -2.26 6.68 15.32
N ARG A 103 -0.93 6.62 15.44
CA ARG A 103 -0.25 6.31 16.71
C ARG A 103 -0.51 7.36 17.80
N ARG A 104 -0.85 8.58 17.41
CA ARG A 104 -1.31 9.65 18.32
C ARG A 104 -2.78 9.55 18.71
N GLY A 105 -3.46 8.44 18.35
CA GLY A 105 -4.86 8.17 18.71
C GLY A 105 -5.89 8.73 17.74
N LYS A 106 -5.48 9.20 16.55
CA LYS A 106 -6.42 9.71 15.54
C LYS A 106 -6.97 8.58 14.68
N THR A 107 -8.15 8.78 14.14
CA THR A 107 -8.80 7.85 13.21
C THR A 107 -8.55 8.26 11.77
N ILE A 108 -8.16 7.29 10.92
CA ILE A 108 -7.84 7.54 9.52
C ILE A 108 -8.63 6.56 8.66
N ILE A 109 -9.37 7.11 7.70
CA ILE A 109 -10.05 6.37 6.64
C ILE A 109 -9.45 6.85 5.32
N VAL A 110 -8.90 5.93 4.56
CA VAL A 110 -8.27 6.22 3.26
C VAL A 110 -8.77 5.24 2.22
N SER A 111 -9.17 5.74 1.05
CA SER A 111 -9.32 4.92 -0.15
C SER A 111 -8.05 5.00 -0.98
N SER A 112 -7.64 3.91 -1.60
CA SER A 112 -6.52 3.90 -2.54
C SER A 112 -6.58 2.66 -3.44
N HIS A 113 -6.10 2.80 -4.66
CA HIS A 113 -5.79 1.68 -5.54
C HIS A 113 -4.32 1.20 -5.40
N ASP A 114 -3.51 1.89 -4.60
CA ASP A 114 -2.16 1.45 -4.24
C ASP A 114 -2.22 0.41 -3.12
N LEU A 115 -2.41 -0.83 -3.54
CA LEU A 115 -2.58 -1.97 -2.63
C LEU A 115 -1.35 -2.21 -1.75
N TYR A 116 -0.15 -1.85 -2.23
CA TYR A 116 1.09 -1.96 -1.45
C TYR A 116 1.08 -1.01 -0.24
N LEU A 117 0.69 0.25 -0.44
CA LEU A 117 0.60 1.22 0.66
C LEU A 117 -0.51 0.85 1.64
N LEU A 118 -1.67 0.37 1.15
CA LEU A 118 -2.75 -0.11 2.03
C LEU A 118 -2.27 -1.27 2.89
N GLU A 119 -1.62 -2.26 2.30
CA GLU A 119 -1.12 -3.43 3.03
C GLU A 119 -0.05 -3.08 4.07
N LYS A 120 0.84 -2.15 3.73
CA LYS A 120 1.93 -1.72 4.60
C LYS A 120 1.48 -0.90 5.79
N TYR A 121 0.47 -0.04 5.63
CA TYR A 121 0.11 0.98 6.62
C TYR A 121 -1.26 0.79 7.28
N CYS A 122 -2.20 0.10 6.63
CA CYS A 122 -3.54 -0.06 7.18
C CYS A 122 -3.62 -1.26 8.14
N THR A 123 -4.43 -1.11 9.18
CA THR A 123 -4.69 -2.18 10.16
C THR A 123 -6.02 -2.86 9.93
N LYS A 124 -6.95 -2.16 9.28
CA LYS A 124 -8.30 -2.66 8.94
C LYS A 124 -8.59 -2.45 7.47
N LEU A 125 -9.41 -3.31 6.92
CA LEU A 125 -9.88 -3.25 5.54
C LEU A 125 -11.39 -3.12 5.51
N ILE A 126 -11.87 -2.23 4.64
CA ILE A 126 -13.26 -2.17 4.18
C ILE A 126 -13.22 -2.52 2.70
N TYR A 127 -13.82 -3.66 2.32
CA TYR A 127 -13.91 -4.06 0.91
C TYR A 127 -15.34 -3.93 0.43
N LEU A 128 -15.52 -3.06 -0.57
CA LEU A 128 -16.79 -2.78 -1.22
C LEU A 128 -16.76 -3.30 -2.66
N GLU A 129 -17.81 -3.99 -3.06
CA GLU A 129 -17.98 -4.49 -4.41
C GLU A 129 -19.44 -4.34 -4.85
N ASN A 130 -19.66 -3.77 -6.03
CA ASN A 130 -21.00 -3.50 -6.56
C ASN A 130 -21.92 -2.76 -5.57
N GLY A 131 -21.34 -1.80 -4.80
CA GLY A 131 -22.05 -1.01 -3.80
C GLY A 131 -22.43 -1.78 -2.52
N LYS A 132 -21.93 -3.01 -2.34
CA LYS A 132 -22.18 -3.82 -1.14
C LYS A 132 -20.91 -3.99 -0.32
N LEU A 133 -21.08 -4.08 0.98
CA LEU A 133 -20.00 -4.37 1.92
C LEU A 133 -19.72 -5.88 1.90
N ASN A 134 -18.56 -6.28 1.36
CA ASN A 134 -18.14 -7.68 1.31
C ASN A 134 -17.20 -8.05 2.47
N TYR A 135 -16.42 -7.09 2.98
CA TYR A 135 -15.59 -7.31 4.14
C TYR A 135 -15.43 -6.04 4.97
N PHE A 136 -15.45 -6.20 6.29
CA PHE A 136 -15.01 -5.20 7.25
C PHE A 136 -14.32 -5.90 8.41
N GLY A 137 -13.05 -5.60 8.63
CA GLY A 137 -12.31 -6.22 9.72
C GLY A 137 -10.81 -5.96 9.66
N ASP A 138 -10.07 -6.76 10.42
CA ASP A 138 -8.61 -6.73 10.45
C ASP A 138 -8.03 -7.16 9.10
N LEU A 139 -7.03 -6.40 8.63
CA LEU A 139 -6.41 -6.65 7.32
C LEU A 139 -5.67 -8.00 7.29
N ASN A 140 -4.95 -8.35 8.36
CA ASN A 140 -4.22 -9.62 8.39
C ASN A 140 -5.19 -10.80 8.33
N ASN A 141 -6.31 -10.73 9.06
CA ASN A 141 -7.35 -11.75 8.98
C ASN A 141 -7.96 -11.90 7.59
N PHE A 142 -8.05 -10.80 6.82
CA PHE A 142 -8.47 -10.86 5.42
C PHE A 142 -7.43 -11.54 4.55
N LEU A 143 -6.18 -11.16 4.70
CA LEU A 143 -5.05 -11.75 3.96
C LEU A 143 -4.92 -13.24 4.24
N ASP A 144 -4.95 -13.65 5.50
CA ASP A 144 -4.84 -15.07 5.90
C ASP A 144 -5.93 -15.97 5.30
N LYS A 145 -7.15 -15.40 5.13
CA LYS A 145 -8.27 -16.13 4.53
C LYS A 145 -8.22 -16.18 3.01
N ASN A 146 -7.67 -15.15 2.38
CA ASN A 146 -7.75 -14.94 0.94
C ASN A 146 -6.38 -15.02 0.24
N THR A 147 -5.28 -15.24 1.00
CA THR A 147 -3.97 -15.42 0.39
C THR A 147 -3.96 -16.73 -0.40
N PRO A 148 -3.64 -16.69 -1.69
CA PRO A 148 -3.47 -17.91 -2.46
C PRO A 148 -2.35 -18.77 -1.87
N VAL A 149 -2.43 -20.05 -2.15
CA VAL A 149 -1.44 -21.02 -1.70
C VAL A 149 -0.04 -20.58 -2.13
N LEU A 150 0.89 -20.52 -1.16
CA LEU A 150 2.26 -20.08 -1.39
C LEU A 150 2.96 -21.00 -2.39
N ARG A 151 3.36 -20.46 -3.53
CA ARG A 151 4.07 -21.17 -4.57
C ARG A 151 5.45 -20.58 -4.81
N TYR A 152 6.40 -21.45 -5.04
CA TYR A 152 7.80 -21.07 -5.27
C TYR A 152 8.38 -21.85 -6.43
N HIS A 153 9.13 -21.16 -7.29
CA HIS A 153 10.10 -21.81 -8.17
C HIS A 153 11.41 -21.99 -7.42
N ILE A 154 11.88 -23.22 -7.37
CA ILE A 154 13.18 -23.57 -6.79
C ILE A 154 14.08 -24.04 -7.92
N HIS A 155 15.11 -23.25 -8.19
CA HIS A 155 16.14 -23.57 -9.14
C HIS A 155 17.23 -24.38 -8.45
N LEU A 156 17.56 -25.53 -9.02
CA LEU A 156 18.54 -26.47 -8.54
C LEU A 156 19.79 -26.43 -9.42
N LYS A 157 20.95 -26.80 -8.90
CA LYS A 157 22.19 -26.93 -9.70
C LYS A 157 22.10 -28.06 -10.69
N GLU A 158 21.43 -29.15 -10.30
CA GLU A 158 21.24 -30.35 -11.11
C GLU A 158 19.76 -30.67 -11.24
N LYS A 159 19.46 -31.70 -12.10
CA LYS A 159 18.09 -32.19 -12.25
C LYS A 159 17.54 -32.65 -10.90
N TYR A 160 16.29 -32.25 -10.63
CA TYR A 160 15.58 -32.58 -9.39
C TYR A 160 15.62 -34.10 -9.11
N ARG A 161 16.04 -34.47 -7.90
CA ARG A 161 16.00 -35.82 -7.36
C ARG A 161 14.90 -35.88 -6.29
N PRO A 162 13.80 -36.61 -6.55
CA PRO A 162 12.73 -36.72 -5.57
C PRO A 162 13.18 -37.41 -4.30
N ASN A 163 12.61 -37.01 -3.17
CA ASN A 163 12.72 -37.76 -1.94
C ASN A 163 11.79 -38.97 -2.03
N ASP A 164 12.19 -40.08 -1.42
CA ASP A 164 11.47 -41.36 -1.49
C ASP A 164 10.15 -41.29 -0.67
N ASP A 165 10.06 -40.35 0.26
CA ASP A 165 8.88 -40.10 1.09
C ASP A 165 8.03 -38.96 0.56
N ILE A 166 6.71 -39.03 0.80
CA ILE A 166 5.79 -37.93 0.51
C ILE A 166 6.16 -36.75 1.42
N SER A 167 6.53 -35.62 0.83
CA SER A 167 6.87 -34.40 1.59
C SER A 167 5.76 -34.05 2.60
N ALA A 168 6.18 -33.76 3.84
CA ALA A 168 5.28 -33.28 4.89
C ALA A 168 4.89 -31.81 4.67
N SER A 169 5.75 -31.02 4.01
CA SER A 169 5.70 -29.55 4.00
C SER A 169 5.18 -28.94 2.69
N TYR A 170 5.23 -29.66 1.57
CA TYR A 170 4.88 -29.11 0.27
C TYR A 170 4.30 -30.14 -0.71
N PHE A 171 3.67 -29.65 -1.77
CA PHE A 171 3.33 -30.42 -2.96
C PHE A 171 4.23 -29.95 -4.12
N ILE A 172 4.68 -30.89 -4.94
CA ILE A 172 5.36 -30.57 -6.19
C ILE A 172 4.31 -30.41 -7.27
N ARG A 173 4.32 -29.26 -7.94
CA ARG A 173 3.66 -29.05 -9.22
C ARG A 173 4.73 -29.11 -10.29
N THR A 174 4.56 -29.97 -11.28
CA THR A 174 5.47 -30.00 -12.43
C THR A 174 5.34 -28.68 -13.17
N PRO A 175 6.44 -27.96 -13.48
CA PRO A 175 6.36 -26.79 -14.35
C PRO A 175 5.67 -27.18 -15.67
N ALA A 176 4.84 -26.31 -16.18
CA ALA A 176 4.17 -26.52 -17.47
C ALA A 176 5.24 -26.92 -18.51
N ALA A 177 5.00 -28.04 -19.17
CA ALA A 177 5.91 -28.77 -20.01
C ALA A 177 6.98 -27.92 -20.74
N GLY A 178 8.25 -28.16 -20.44
CA GLY A 178 9.22 -28.13 -21.53
C GLY A 178 10.44 -27.25 -21.46
N LYS A 179 10.88 -26.61 -20.36
CA LYS A 179 12.06 -25.74 -20.52
C LYS A 179 13.19 -25.81 -19.47
N ASP A 180 12.94 -26.24 -18.26
CA ASP A 180 14.07 -26.28 -17.29
C ASP A 180 13.93 -27.49 -16.35
N LEU A 181 14.72 -28.51 -16.63
CA LEU A 181 14.80 -29.76 -15.84
C LEU A 181 15.37 -29.52 -14.43
N ASN A 182 15.96 -28.35 -14.21
CA ASN A 182 16.58 -27.94 -12.96
C ASN A 182 15.71 -27.00 -12.13
N CYS A 183 14.46 -26.77 -12.55
CA CYS A 183 13.51 -25.95 -11.83
C CYS A 183 12.29 -26.78 -11.40
N ILE A 184 11.91 -26.70 -10.14
CA ILE A 184 10.67 -27.27 -9.62
C ILE A 184 9.75 -26.17 -9.11
N GLU A 185 8.46 -26.34 -9.33
CA GLU A 185 7.43 -25.54 -8.67
C GLU A 185 6.92 -26.30 -7.46
N ILE A 186 6.97 -25.66 -6.29
CA ILE A 186 6.39 -26.20 -5.07
C ILE A 186 5.23 -25.35 -4.58
N GLU A 187 4.26 -26.00 -3.98
CA GLU A 187 3.12 -25.41 -3.30
C GLU A 187 3.20 -25.79 -1.82
N LEU A 188 3.33 -24.80 -0.92
CA LEU A 188 3.41 -25.10 0.52
C LEU A 188 2.06 -25.59 1.05
N LYS A 189 2.11 -26.62 1.88
CA LYS A 189 0.93 -27.07 2.64
C LYS A 189 0.55 -26.04 3.69
N LYS A 190 -0.73 -25.95 3.98
CA LYS A 190 -1.26 -25.00 4.98
C LYS A 190 -0.60 -25.22 6.34
N GLY A 191 -0.05 -24.14 6.90
CA GLY A 191 0.65 -24.16 8.18
C GLY A 191 2.13 -24.57 8.12
N CYS A 192 2.65 -24.88 6.92
CA CYS A 192 4.08 -25.21 6.76
C CYS A 192 4.87 -23.97 6.35
N SER A 193 6.12 -23.88 6.82
CA SER A 193 7.02 -22.78 6.47
C SER A 193 7.86 -23.12 5.25
N LEU A 194 8.28 -22.10 4.51
CA LEU A 194 9.22 -22.23 3.39
C LEU A 194 10.55 -22.85 3.87
N SER A 195 11.04 -22.49 5.06
CA SER A 195 12.26 -23.05 5.61
C SER A 195 12.20 -24.57 5.84
N ALA A 196 11.05 -25.09 6.26
CA ALA A 196 10.85 -26.54 6.39
C ALA A 196 10.88 -27.24 5.03
N ALA A 197 10.18 -26.67 4.03
CA ALA A 197 10.19 -27.21 2.66
C ALA A 197 11.60 -27.19 2.03
N LEU A 198 12.33 -26.10 2.22
CA LEU A 198 13.70 -25.98 1.71
C LEU A 198 14.66 -26.97 2.40
N ALA A 199 14.51 -27.19 3.70
CA ALA A 199 15.31 -28.17 4.43
C ALA A 199 15.08 -29.61 3.90
N GLU A 200 13.83 -29.97 3.59
CA GLU A 200 13.50 -31.26 2.97
C GLU A 200 14.13 -31.41 1.56
N ILE A 201 14.02 -30.37 0.72
CA ILE A 201 14.55 -30.40 -0.65
C ILE A 201 16.07 -30.46 -0.64
N ALA A 202 16.73 -29.72 0.25
CA ALA A 202 18.18 -29.63 0.37
C ALA A 202 18.84 -30.93 0.83
N GLN A 203 18.09 -31.91 1.34
CA GLN A 203 18.67 -33.23 1.70
C GLN A 203 19.26 -33.97 0.52
N LYS A 204 18.69 -33.84 -0.68
CA LYS A 204 19.12 -34.56 -1.90
C LYS A 204 19.41 -33.63 -3.09
N ASN A 205 19.20 -32.32 -2.93
CA ASN A 205 19.31 -31.37 -4.03
C ASN A 205 20.04 -30.09 -3.60
N ASP A 206 20.95 -29.61 -4.43
CA ASP A 206 21.63 -28.34 -4.24
C ASP A 206 20.73 -27.18 -4.76
N ILE A 207 20.25 -26.37 -3.87
CA ILE A 207 19.42 -25.21 -4.21
C ILE A 207 20.31 -24.06 -4.68
N GLN A 208 20.03 -23.52 -5.86
CA GLN A 208 20.76 -22.39 -6.45
C GLN A 208 20.03 -21.06 -6.23
N ASN A 209 18.71 -21.04 -6.44
CA ASN A 209 17.90 -19.84 -6.34
C ASN A 209 16.44 -20.18 -5.98
N ILE A 210 15.73 -19.22 -5.38
CA ILE A 210 14.34 -19.37 -4.99
C ILE A 210 13.60 -18.12 -5.47
N LYS A 211 12.52 -18.34 -6.23
CA LYS A 211 11.64 -17.28 -6.68
C LYS A 211 10.23 -17.49 -6.14
N ASN A 212 9.71 -16.53 -5.41
CA ASN A 212 8.30 -16.55 -5.02
C ASN A 212 7.43 -16.31 -6.27
N LEU A 213 6.48 -17.19 -6.53
CA LEU A 213 5.51 -17.08 -7.64
C LEU A 213 4.19 -16.45 -7.20
N ALA A 214 3.88 -16.55 -5.92
CA ALA A 214 2.69 -15.92 -5.41
C ALA A 214 2.95 -14.41 -5.30
N GLU A 215 2.21 -13.62 -6.01
CA GLU A 215 1.96 -12.24 -5.61
C GLU A 215 1.13 -12.34 -4.33
N ASN A 216 1.79 -12.29 -3.17
CA ASN A 216 1.10 -12.34 -1.88
C ASN A 216 0.48 -10.98 -1.59
N GLY A 217 -0.60 -10.98 -0.80
CA GLY A 217 -1.21 -9.77 -0.32
C GLY A 217 -2.48 -9.35 -1.06
N LEU A 218 -2.91 -8.11 -0.85
CA LEU A 218 -4.11 -7.55 -1.47
C LEU A 218 -4.08 -7.64 -3.00
N ARG A 219 -2.90 -7.43 -3.59
CA ARG A 219 -2.75 -7.45 -5.05
C ARG A 219 -3.16 -8.80 -5.65
N SER A 220 -2.72 -9.92 -5.08
CA SER A 220 -3.06 -11.24 -5.57
C SER A 220 -4.56 -11.52 -5.51
N PHE A 221 -5.23 -11.06 -4.46
CA PHE A 221 -6.67 -11.20 -4.32
C PHE A 221 -7.43 -10.46 -5.42
N PHE A 222 -7.04 -9.21 -5.71
CA PHE A 222 -7.74 -8.39 -6.71
C PHE A 222 -7.38 -8.72 -8.16
N THR A 223 -6.21 -9.33 -8.43
CA THR A 223 -5.83 -9.75 -9.80
C THR A 223 -6.41 -11.11 -10.18
N SER A 224 -6.64 -12.02 -9.23
CA SER A 224 -7.21 -13.35 -9.50
C SER A 224 -8.73 -13.32 -9.77
N GLY A 225 -9.42 -12.23 -9.47
CA GLY A 225 -10.87 -12.07 -9.71
C GLY A 225 -11.25 -11.52 -11.09
N THR A 226 -10.28 -11.26 -11.99
CA THR A 226 -10.53 -10.68 -13.32
C THR A 226 -10.48 -11.70 -14.48
N GLU A 227 -10.43 -13.01 -14.17
CA GLU A 227 -10.46 -14.09 -15.18
C GLU A 227 -11.81 -14.84 -15.20
N GLU A 228 -12.94 -14.12 -15.18
CA GLU A 228 -14.26 -14.67 -15.57
C GLU A 228 -14.92 -13.81 -16.65
#